data_e9ec97990eeaa8606c19c9482e3cce96
#
_entry.id   e9ec97990eeaa8606c19c9482e3cce96
#
_cell.length_a   1.000
_cell.length_b   1.000
_cell.length_c   1.000
_cell.angle_alpha   90.00
_cell.angle_beta   90.00
_cell.angle_gamma   90.00
#
_symmetry.space_group_name_H-M   'P 1'
#
loop_
_entity.id
_entity.type
_entity.pdbx_description
1 polymer ?
#
loop_
_entity_poly.entity_id
_entity_poly.type
_entity_poly.pdbx_seq_one_letter_code
_entity_poly.pdbx_strand_id
1 'polypeptide(L)'
;MIGDVPYCQIYRIMSKNYIPQPIDTHDVELPDELNRLAELIAKNVHEVWSAGRMQEGWTYGEKRDDTLKHNPCLVPYEELSDSEKEYDRNTSQETLKLILKPGFKIVKDE
;
A
#
# COMPACT_ATOMS: atom_id res chain seq x y z
N MET A 1 -3.03 5.54 2.19
CA MET A 1 -2.16 5.40 3.37
C MET A 1 -0.85 6.13 3.20
N ILE A 2 -0.23 6.01 2.04
CA ILE A 2 1.01 6.74 1.75
C ILE A 2 0.79 8.25 1.86
N GLY A 3 -0.38 8.75 1.40
CA GLY A 3 -0.70 10.17 1.48
C GLY A 3 -0.84 10.72 2.88
N ASP A 4 -0.80 9.85 3.90
CA ASP A 4 -0.91 10.27 5.29
C ASP A 4 0.41 10.77 5.87
N VAL A 5 1.50 10.60 5.17
CA VAL A 5 2.81 10.97 5.67
C VAL A 5 3.01 12.49 5.52
N PRO A 6 3.24 13.23 6.60
CA PRO A 6 3.39 14.69 6.50
C PRO A 6 4.48 15.13 5.53
N TYR A 7 5.55 14.35 5.42
CA TYR A 7 6.62 14.69 4.52
C TYR A 7 6.18 14.68 3.05
N CYS A 8 5.14 13.94 2.71
CA CYS A 8 4.59 13.95 1.35
C CYS A 8 4.02 15.32 0.99
N GLN A 9 3.47 16.04 1.96
CA GLN A 9 2.96 17.39 1.74
C GLN A 9 4.10 18.37 1.52
N ILE A 10 5.18 18.25 2.30
CA ILE A 10 6.37 19.07 2.14
C ILE A 10 6.98 18.84 0.76
N TYR A 11 7.11 17.57 0.38
CA TYR A 11 7.66 17.19 -0.91
C TYR A 11 6.82 17.78 -2.04
N ARG A 12 5.49 17.75 -1.92
CA ARG A 12 4.58 18.30 -2.92
C ARG A 12 4.77 19.80 -3.11
N ILE A 13 5.01 20.54 -2.03
CA ILE A 13 5.28 21.97 -2.09
C ILE A 13 6.58 22.23 -2.83
N MET A 14 7.62 21.42 -2.58
CA MET A 14 8.93 21.59 -3.17
C MET A 14 9.03 21.09 -4.60
N SER A 15 8.18 20.11 -4.98
CA SER A 15 8.22 19.45 -6.29
C SER A 15 6.86 19.51 -6.97
N LYS A 16 6.28 20.72 -7.04
CA LYS A 16 4.96 20.92 -7.62
C LYS A 16 4.85 20.54 -9.09
N ASN A 17 5.96 20.37 -9.79
CA ASN A 17 5.98 19.93 -11.19
C ASN A 17 6.27 18.42 -11.33
N TYR A 18 6.22 17.70 -10.21
CA TYR A 18 6.46 16.27 -10.23
C TYR A 18 5.36 15.54 -11.00
N ILE A 19 5.77 14.73 -11.96
CA ILE A 19 4.87 13.86 -12.72
C ILE A 19 5.31 12.43 -12.45
N PRO A 20 4.50 11.63 -11.77
CA PRO A 20 4.87 10.23 -11.51
C PRO A 20 5.09 9.45 -12.80
N GLN A 21 6.12 8.65 -12.83
CA GLN A 21 6.43 7.80 -13.98
C GLN A 21 6.60 6.35 -13.51
N PRO A 22 5.51 5.69 -13.14
CA PRO A 22 5.60 4.29 -12.75
C PRO A 22 6.10 3.45 -13.91
N ILE A 23 6.86 2.42 -13.59
CA ILE A 23 7.33 1.48 -14.60
C ILE A 23 6.11 0.80 -15.21
N ASP A 24 6.07 0.76 -16.54
CA ASP A 24 4.97 0.15 -17.27
C ASP A 24 5.07 -1.38 -17.18
N THR A 25 4.08 -1.99 -16.57
CA THR A 25 4.01 -3.45 -16.41
C THR A 25 2.80 -4.04 -17.13
N HIS A 26 2.23 -3.31 -18.11
CA HIS A 26 1.02 -3.75 -18.80
C HIS A 26 1.19 -5.09 -19.51
N ASP A 27 2.42 -5.44 -19.90
CA ASP A 27 2.73 -6.68 -20.60
C ASP A 27 3.00 -7.85 -19.64
N VAL A 28 2.96 -7.63 -18.34
CA VAL A 28 3.15 -8.68 -17.35
C VAL A 28 1.81 -9.13 -16.81
N GLU A 29 1.51 -10.42 -16.99
CA GLU A 29 0.28 -11.00 -16.47
C GLU A 29 0.62 -11.86 -15.25
N LEU A 30 -0.10 -11.67 -14.15
CA LEU A 30 0.11 -12.47 -12.96
C LEU A 30 -0.76 -13.72 -13.03
N PRO A 31 -0.17 -14.92 -12.86
CA PRO A 31 -0.96 -16.14 -12.70
C PRO A 31 -1.88 -16.04 -11.48
N ASP A 32 -2.93 -16.84 -11.45
CA ASP A 32 -3.91 -16.83 -10.36
C ASP A 32 -3.28 -16.98 -9.00
N GLU A 33 -2.28 -17.83 -8.86
CA GLU A 33 -1.59 -18.03 -7.59
C GLU A 33 -0.91 -16.76 -7.09
N LEU A 34 -0.31 -16.00 -8.01
CA LEU A 34 0.34 -14.76 -7.65
C LEU A 34 -0.68 -13.66 -7.37
N ASN A 35 -1.84 -13.69 -8.01
CA ASN A 35 -2.92 -12.77 -7.67
C ASN A 35 -3.44 -13.04 -6.26
N ARG A 36 -3.54 -14.29 -5.86
CA ARG A 36 -3.90 -14.64 -4.48
C ARG A 36 -2.83 -14.20 -3.49
N LEU A 37 -1.56 -14.36 -3.87
CA LEU A 37 -0.45 -13.86 -3.04
C LEU A 37 -0.51 -12.35 -2.91
N ALA A 38 -0.85 -11.63 -3.97
CA ALA A 38 -0.98 -10.18 -3.93
C ALA A 38 -2.04 -9.74 -2.92
N GLU A 39 -3.16 -10.47 -2.83
CA GLU A 39 -4.19 -10.16 -1.84
C GLU A 39 -3.68 -10.39 -0.41
N LEU A 40 -2.93 -11.44 -0.19
CA LEU A 40 -2.31 -11.70 1.11
C LEU A 40 -1.30 -10.60 1.46
N ILE A 41 -0.51 -10.17 0.49
CA ILE A 41 0.46 -9.08 0.68
C ILE A 41 -0.28 -7.79 1.02
N ALA A 42 -1.37 -7.49 0.31
CA ALA A 42 -2.15 -6.27 0.56
C ALA A 42 -2.65 -6.22 2.00
N LYS A 43 -3.21 -7.32 2.48
CA LYS A 43 -3.65 -7.40 3.85
C LYS A 43 -2.49 -7.24 4.83
N ASN A 44 -1.37 -7.88 4.57
CA ASN A 44 -0.21 -7.80 5.45
C ASN A 44 0.42 -6.40 5.46
N VAL A 45 0.43 -5.73 4.32
CA VAL A 45 0.91 -4.34 4.24
C VAL A 45 0.09 -3.47 5.19
N HIS A 46 -1.23 -3.63 5.19
CA HIS A 46 -2.09 -2.89 6.09
C HIS A 46 -1.80 -3.22 7.56
N GLU A 47 -1.61 -4.50 7.87
CA GLU A 47 -1.31 -4.93 9.24
C GLU A 47 0.02 -4.36 9.73
N VAL A 48 1.05 -4.39 8.89
CA VAL A 48 2.36 -3.83 9.23
C VAL A 48 2.26 -2.32 9.44
N TRP A 49 1.56 -1.62 8.55
CA TRP A 49 1.34 -0.19 8.68
C TRP A 49 0.62 0.13 10.00
N SER A 50 -0.46 -0.60 10.29
CA SER A 50 -1.24 -0.40 11.51
C SER A 50 -0.41 -0.61 12.77
N ALA A 51 0.36 -1.70 12.79
CA ALA A 51 1.24 -2.00 13.93
C ALA A 51 2.26 -0.88 14.15
N GLY A 52 2.86 -0.38 13.08
CA GLY A 52 3.82 0.72 13.17
C GLY A 52 3.18 2.00 13.69
N ARG A 53 1.98 2.32 13.22
CA ARG A 53 1.27 3.51 13.68
C ARG A 53 0.88 3.42 15.15
N MET A 54 0.38 2.26 15.56
CA MET A 54 0.02 2.05 16.97
C MET A 54 1.22 2.13 17.88
N GLN A 55 2.37 1.66 17.43
CA GLN A 55 3.61 1.76 18.17
C GLN A 55 4.03 3.22 18.36
N GLU A 56 3.69 4.09 17.42
CA GLU A 56 3.94 5.53 17.49
C GLU A 56 2.88 6.29 18.30
N GLY A 57 1.90 5.57 18.85
CA GLY A 57 0.86 6.17 19.68
C GLY A 57 -0.44 6.52 18.95
N TRP A 58 -0.57 6.13 17.68
CA TRP A 58 -1.80 6.37 16.94
C TRP A 58 -2.90 5.41 17.37
N THR A 59 -4.13 5.90 17.37
CA THR A 59 -5.32 5.10 17.67
C THR A 59 -6.40 5.40 16.65
N TYR A 60 -7.45 4.58 16.65
CA TYR A 60 -8.59 4.80 15.80
C TYR A 60 -9.32 6.08 16.16
N GLY A 61 -9.77 6.83 15.16
CA GLY A 61 -10.67 7.97 15.31
C GLY A 61 -11.47 8.12 14.04
N GLU A 62 -12.69 8.62 14.15
CA GLU A 62 -13.58 8.78 12.98
C GLU A 62 -13.02 9.74 11.96
N LYS A 63 -12.21 10.70 12.40
CA LYS A 63 -11.54 11.67 11.52
C LYS A 63 -10.05 11.64 11.79
N ARG A 64 -9.29 11.85 10.74
CA ARG A 64 -7.84 11.98 10.92
C ARG A 64 -7.53 13.24 11.72
N ASP A 65 -6.70 13.08 12.73
CA ASP A 65 -6.25 14.18 13.57
C ASP A 65 -4.81 13.92 13.96
N ASP A 66 -3.90 14.72 13.38
CA ASP A 66 -2.47 14.53 13.60
C ASP A 66 -2.06 14.94 15.02
N THR A 67 -2.78 15.88 15.62
CA THR A 67 -2.47 16.32 16.98
C THR A 67 -2.84 15.25 18.01
N LEU A 68 -4.02 14.65 17.86
CA LEU A 68 -4.48 13.58 18.73
C LEU A 68 -4.02 12.20 18.28
N LYS A 69 -3.38 12.11 17.11
CA LYS A 69 -2.95 10.85 16.48
C LYS A 69 -4.11 9.89 16.28
N HIS A 70 -5.17 10.41 15.67
CA HIS A 70 -6.33 9.58 15.29
C HIS A 70 -6.34 9.33 13.79
N ASN A 71 -6.64 8.10 13.40
CA ASN A 71 -6.74 7.74 11.99
C ASN A 71 -7.87 6.73 11.78
N PRO A 72 -8.83 7.04 10.90
CA PRO A 72 -9.94 6.12 10.63
C PRO A 72 -9.55 4.82 9.93
N CYS A 73 -8.33 4.74 9.39
CA CYS A 73 -7.86 3.52 8.75
C CYS A 73 -7.27 2.50 9.72
N LEU A 74 -7.21 2.82 11.03
CA LEU A 74 -6.74 1.86 12.04
C LEU A 74 -7.86 0.90 12.42
N VAL A 75 -8.25 0.10 11.45
CA VAL A 75 -9.29 -0.94 11.56
C VAL A 75 -8.77 -2.18 10.83
N PRO A 76 -9.37 -3.35 11.06
CA PRO A 76 -9.00 -4.54 10.30
C PRO A 76 -9.10 -4.29 8.79
N TYR A 77 -8.26 -4.95 8.01
CA TYR A 77 -8.22 -4.76 6.55
C TYR A 77 -9.62 -4.94 5.94
N GLU A 78 -10.38 -5.90 6.43
CA GLU A 78 -11.71 -6.21 5.91
C GLU A 78 -12.71 -5.07 6.08
N GLU A 79 -12.45 -4.16 7.01
CA GLU A 79 -13.32 -3.01 7.28
C GLU A 79 -12.90 -1.74 6.53
N LEU A 80 -11.80 -1.79 5.79
CA LEU A 80 -11.40 -0.66 4.97
C LEU A 80 -12.40 -0.43 3.84
N SER A 81 -12.45 0.79 3.32
CA SER A 81 -13.25 1.09 2.14
C SER A 81 -12.70 0.32 0.94
N ASP A 82 -13.56 0.10 -0.07
CA ASP A 82 -13.14 -0.61 -1.28
C ASP A 82 -11.99 0.12 -1.98
N SER A 83 -12.00 1.44 -1.99
CA SER A 83 -10.93 2.21 -2.63
C SER A 83 -9.59 2.04 -1.92
N GLU A 84 -9.60 1.93 -0.61
CA GLU A 84 -8.37 1.73 0.15
C GLU A 84 -7.83 0.31 -0.03
N LYS A 85 -8.72 -0.68 -0.02
CA LYS A 85 -8.32 -2.05 -0.33
C LYS A 85 -7.75 -2.16 -1.73
N GLU A 86 -8.39 -1.51 -2.70
CA GLU A 86 -7.95 -1.54 -4.09
C GLU A 86 -6.57 -0.90 -4.24
N TYR A 87 -6.32 0.17 -3.53
CA TYR A 87 -5.01 0.81 -3.53
C TYR A 87 -3.93 -0.18 -3.05
N ASP A 88 -4.18 -0.87 -1.94
CA ASP A 88 -3.22 -1.84 -1.41
C ASP A 88 -3.04 -3.04 -2.35
N ARG A 89 -4.14 -3.50 -2.96
CA ARG A 89 -4.07 -4.58 -3.95
C ARG A 89 -3.26 -4.20 -5.16
N ASN A 90 -3.54 -3.02 -5.71
CA ASN A 90 -2.83 -2.54 -6.89
C ASN A 90 -1.33 -2.41 -6.63
N THR A 91 -0.96 -1.83 -5.50
CA THR A 91 0.44 -1.69 -5.11
C THR A 91 1.12 -3.05 -5.00
N SER A 92 0.44 -4.03 -4.40
CA SER A 92 0.96 -5.38 -4.24
C SER A 92 1.12 -6.08 -5.59
N GLN A 93 0.12 -5.96 -6.47
CA GLN A 93 0.18 -6.54 -7.80
C GLN A 93 1.30 -5.92 -8.63
N GLU A 94 1.45 -4.59 -8.58
CA GLU A 94 2.50 -3.91 -9.32
C GLU A 94 3.89 -4.30 -8.83
N THR A 95 4.04 -4.54 -7.52
CA THR A 95 5.30 -5.01 -6.96
C THR A 95 5.67 -6.38 -7.54
N LEU A 96 4.72 -7.32 -7.57
CA LEU A 96 4.97 -8.64 -8.13
C LEU A 96 5.28 -8.56 -9.63
N LYS A 97 4.54 -7.75 -10.36
CA LYS A 97 4.80 -7.56 -11.80
C LYS A 97 6.19 -6.99 -12.04
N LEU A 98 6.63 -6.07 -11.20
CA LEU A 98 7.96 -5.47 -11.33
C LEU A 98 9.06 -6.51 -11.07
N ILE A 99 8.83 -7.45 -10.17
CA ILE A 99 9.77 -8.55 -9.94
C ILE A 99 9.90 -9.41 -11.20
N LEU A 100 8.79 -9.69 -11.86
CA LEU A 100 8.78 -10.57 -13.04
C LEU A 100 9.28 -9.88 -14.30
N LYS A 101 9.06 -8.58 -14.43
CA LYS A 101 9.38 -7.86 -15.67
C LYS A 101 10.84 -7.96 -16.10
N PRO A 102 11.83 -7.77 -15.21
CA PRO A 102 13.23 -7.89 -15.62
C PRO A 102 13.72 -9.33 -15.74
N GLY A 103 12.89 -10.32 -15.48
CA GLY A 103 13.21 -11.72 -15.68
C GLY A 103 13.38 -12.56 -14.43
N PHE A 104 13.12 -11.99 -13.25
CA PHE A 104 13.11 -12.80 -12.03
C PHE A 104 11.91 -13.73 -12.03
N LYS A 105 12.05 -14.83 -11.34
CA LYS A 105 10.97 -15.81 -11.19
C LYS A 105 10.59 -15.95 -9.72
N ILE A 106 9.31 -16.16 -9.49
CA ILE A 106 8.80 -16.47 -8.16
C ILE A 106 8.40 -17.93 -8.19
N VAL A 107 9.07 -18.74 -7.38
CA VAL A 107 8.80 -20.18 -7.31
C VAL A 107 8.30 -20.50 -5.91
N LYS A 108 7.32 -21.39 -5.87
CA LYS A 108 6.78 -21.89 -4.61
C LYS A 108 7.62 -23.09 -4.18
N ASP A 109 8.06 -23.07 -2.95
CA ASP A 109 8.77 -24.19 -2.36
C ASP A 109 7.76 -25.30 -2.01
N GLU A 110 8.07 -26.53 -2.36
CA GLU A 110 7.17 -27.66 -2.10
C GLU A 110 7.59 -28.44 -0.84
#